data_ff75a48b5d88318b3caf52751c90e388
#
_entry.id   ff75a48b5d88318b3caf52751c90e388
#
_cell.length_a   1.000
_cell.length_b   1.000
_cell.length_c   1.000
_cell.angle_alpha   90.00
_cell.angle_beta   90.00
_cell.angle_gamma   90.00
#
_symmetry.space_group_name_H-M   'P 1'
#
loop_
_entity.id
_entity.type
_entity.pdbx_description
1 polymer ?
#
loop_
_entity_poly.entity_id
_entity_poly.type
_entity_poly.pdbx_seq_one_letter_code
_entity_poly.pdbx_strand_id
1 'polypeptide(L)'
;DAFIVADMGVADYIARTHPAVRLHLSVQAAASSPEAIRYYCENFGVKRVVLPRILTIPEIRQIRKEIPCEIETFIFGNHGLMVEGRCSLTNYLTGQSTNMDGVCSPASDVEYIRDADGSMSSKLAGFTIDRFGPGEMAGYPTICKGRYTAPHRPEGYYAFEEPISLNLSRL
;
A
#
# COMPACT_ATOMS: atom_id res chain seq x y z
N ASP A 1 6.73 -8.05 19.51
CA ASP A 1 6.56 -8.15 18.05
C ASP A 1 5.10 -8.45 17.72
N ALA A 2 4.65 -8.07 16.51
CA ALA A 2 3.29 -8.29 16.04
C ALA A 2 3.30 -8.64 14.55
N PHE A 3 2.29 -9.35 14.08
CA PHE A 3 2.02 -9.51 12.66
C PHE A 3 0.91 -8.57 12.21
N ILE A 4 1.10 -7.92 11.07
CA ILE A 4 0.08 -7.13 10.39
C ILE A 4 -0.52 -8.02 9.30
N VAL A 5 -1.83 -8.25 9.36
CA VAL A 5 -2.56 -9.13 8.44
C VAL A 5 -3.69 -8.38 7.75
N ALA A 6 -3.96 -8.72 6.49
CA ALA A 6 -5.09 -8.19 5.73
C ALA A 6 -6.09 -9.30 5.37
N ASP A 7 -5.57 -10.48 5.07
CA ASP A 7 -6.37 -11.64 4.67
C ASP A 7 -7.02 -12.30 5.88
N MET A 8 -8.32 -12.56 5.78
CA MET A 8 -9.12 -13.13 6.85
C MET A 8 -8.74 -14.60 7.16
N GLY A 9 -8.38 -15.37 6.13
CA GLY A 9 -7.95 -16.76 6.30
C GLY A 9 -6.59 -16.84 7.02
N VAL A 10 -5.67 -15.92 6.70
CA VAL A 10 -4.39 -15.81 7.43
C VAL A 10 -4.62 -15.39 8.87
N ALA A 11 -5.52 -14.42 9.12
CA ALA A 11 -5.88 -14.00 10.48
C ALA A 11 -6.43 -15.17 11.30
N ASP A 12 -7.38 -15.93 10.74
CA ASP A 12 -7.97 -17.12 11.36
C ASP A 12 -6.90 -18.21 11.63
N TYR A 13 -6.05 -18.49 10.65
CA TYR A 13 -4.97 -19.45 10.83
C TYR A 13 -4.06 -19.09 11.99
N ILE A 14 -3.58 -17.83 12.06
CA ILE A 14 -2.69 -17.38 13.13
C ILE A 14 -3.41 -17.41 14.47
N ALA A 15 -4.66 -16.94 14.55
CA ALA A 15 -5.43 -16.93 15.78
C ALA A 15 -5.58 -18.34 16.40
N ARG A 16 -5.77 -19.34 15.56
CA ARG A 16 -5.93 -20.74 15.99
C ARG A 16 -4.61 -21.44 16.30
N THR A 17 -3.58 -21.22 15.48
CA THR A 17 -2.33 -21.97 15.58
C THR A 17 -1.24 -21.26 16.42
N HIS A 18 -1.31 -19.96 16.52
CA HIS A 18 -0.32 -19.12 17.21
C HIS A 18 -0.98 -18.05 18.10
N PRO A 19 -1.82 -18.45 19.09
CA PRO A 19 -2.64 -17.51 19.88
C PRO A 19 -1.83 -16.51 20.73
N ALA A 20 -0.54 -16.76 20.93
CA ALA A 20 0.36 -15.83 21.64
C ALA A 20 0.84 -14.67 20.76
N VAL A 21 0.64 -14.76 19.43
CA VAL A 21 1.06 -13.69 18.49
C VAL A 21 0.10 -12.53 18.56
N ARG A 22 0.64 -11.32 18.70
CA ARG A 22 -0.14 -10.09 18.63
C ARG A 22 -0.52 -9.80 17.17
N LEU A 23 -1.81 -9.73 16.86
CA LEU A 23 -2.32 -9.40 15.55
C LEU A 23 -2.72 -7.93 15.44
N HIS A 24 -2.26 -7.28 14.36
CA HIS A 24 -2.70 -5.98 13.90
C HIS A 24 -3.42 -6.14 12.55
N LEU A 25 -4.54 -5.46 12.39
CA LEU A 25 -5.28 -5.46 11.13
C LEU A 25 -4.72 -4.39 10.20
N SER A 26 -4.28 -4.80 9.02
CA SER A 26 -3.77 -3.91 8.00
C SER A 26 -4.86 -2.99 7.45
N VAL A 27 -4.46 -1.79 7.01
CA VAL A 27 -5.29 -0.90 6.22
C VAL A 27 -5.87 -1.59 4.97
N GLN A 28 -5.16 -2.56 4.43
CA GLN A 28 -5.60 -3.35 3.26
C GLN A 28 -6.87 -4.18 3.52
N ALA A 29 -7.22 -4.46 4.76
CA ALA A 29 -8.49 -5.10 5.11
C ALA A 29 -9.69 -4.13 4.95
N ALA A 30 -9.42 -2.83 4.78
CA ALA A 30 -10.42 -1.78 4.57
C ALA A 30 -11.53 -1.75 5.66
N ALA A 31 -11.19 -2.11 6.90
CA ALA A 31 -12.12 -2.10 8.02
C ALA A 31 -12.42 -0.66 8.44
N SER A 32 -13.54 -0.11 7.97
CA SER A 32 -13.93 1.29 8.13
C SER A 32 -15.14 1.51 9.05
N SER A 33 -15.75 0.45 9.56
CA SER A 33 -16.88 0.54 10.48
C SER A 33 -16.57 -0.15 11.82
N PRO A 34 -17.18 0.31 12.91
CA PRO A 34 -17.05 -0.36 14.22
C PRO A 34 -17.43 -1.84 14.19
N GLU A 35 -18.44 -2.21 13.40
CA GLU A 35 -18.92 -3.59 13.25
C GLU A 35 -17.84 -4.47 12.63
N ALA A 36 -17.23 -4.03 11.52
CA ALA A 36 -16.16 -4.76 10.87
C ALA A 36 -14.95 -4.93 11.79
N ILE A 37 -14.56 -3.87 12.51
CA ILE A 37 -13.43 -3.91 13.43
C ILE A 37 -13.71 -4.84 14.61
N ARG A 38 -14.90 -4.77 15.20
CA ARG A 38 -15.31 -5.70 16.29
C ARG A 38 -15.27 -7.15 15.83
N TYR A 39 -15.74 -7.42 14.62
CA TYR A 39 -15.67 -8.77 14.05
C TYR A 39 -14.25 -9.34 14.05
N TYR A 40 -13.27 -8.55 13.61
CA TYR A 40 -11.87 -8.98 13.64
C TYR A 40 -11.31 -9.13 15.05
N CYS A 41 -11.70 -8.25 15.97
CA CYS A 41 -11.29 -8.35 17.35
C CYS A 41 -11.83 -9.60 18.05
N GLU A 42 -13.11 -9.90 17.84
CA GLU A 42 -13.82 -11.00 18.50
C GLU A 42 -13.47 -12.37 17.94
N ASN A 43 -13.31 -12.47 16.62
CA ASN A 43 -13.07 -13.75 15.96
C ASN A 43 -11.57 -14.11 15.86
N PHE A 44 -10.69 -13.11 15.71
CA PHE A 44 -9.27 -13.35 15.48
C PHE A 44 -8.37 -12.75 16.55
N GLY A 45 -8.92 -12.09 17.54
CA GLY A 45 -8.15 -11.50 18.64
C GLY A 45 -7.28 -10.31 18.24
N VAL A 46 -7.66 -9.58 17.17
CA VAL A 46 -6.95 -8.38 16.71
C VAL A 46 -6.84 -7.34 17.82
N LYS A 47 -5.62 -6.83 18.06
CA LYS A 47 -5.32 -5.85 19.12
C LYS A 47 -5.18 -4.42 18.63
N ARG A 48 -4.95 -4.22 17.34
CA ARG A 48 -4.82 -2.90 16.70
C ARG A 48 -5.38 -2.95 15.29
N VAL A 49 -6.03 -1.88 14.87
CA VAL A 49 -6.50 -1.67 13.51
C VAL A 49 -5.82 -0.45 12.90
N VAL A 50 -5.29 -0.61 11.68
CA VAL A 50 -4.84 0.53 10.85
C VAL A 50 -6.04 1.00 10.03
N LEU A 51 -6.54 2.20 10.34
CA LEU A 51 -7.75 2.72 9.72
C LEU A 51 -7.55 3.19 8.28
N PRO A 52 -8.55 3.01 7.41
CA PRO A 52 -8.57 3.56 6.06
C PRO A 52 -8.41 5.09 6.04
N ARG A 53 -7.67 5.58 5.04
CA ARG A 53 -7.37 7.01 4.87
C ARG A 53 -8.56 7.85 4.40
N ILE A 54 -9.65 7.20 4.00
CA ILE A 54 -10.90 7.86 3.59
C ILE A 54 -11.73 8.38 4.76
N LEU A 55 -11.42 7.96 5.98
CA LEU A 55 -12.17 8.35 7.17
C LEU A 55 -11.84 9.78 7.60
N THR A 56 -12.87 10.52 7.93
CA THR A 56 -12.76 11.86 8.54
C THR A 56 -12.42 11.77 10.03
N ILE A 57 -11.90 12.87 10.59
CA ILE A 57 -11.58 12.93 12.03
C ILE A 57 -12.82 12.67 12.92
N PRO A 58 -14.01 13.22 12.63
CA PRO A 58 -15.22 12.89 13.40
C PRO A 58 -15.54 11.39 13.38
N GLU A 59 -15.42 10.72 12.21
CA GLU A 59 -15.66 9.28 12.08
C GLU A 59 -14.64 8.47 12.89
N ILE A 60 -13.35 8.82 12.82
CA ILE A 60 -12.30 8.18 13.63
C ILE A 60 -12.60 8.31 15.13
N ARG A 61 -13.03 9.49 15.57
CA ARG A 61 -13.44 9.72 16.96
C ARG A 61 -14.64 8.88 17.37
N GLN A 62 -15.60 8.68 16.47
CA GLN A 62 -16.75 7.82 16.73
C GLN A 62 -16.34 6.35 16.81
N ILE A 63 -15.58 5.86 15.82
CA ILE A 63 -15.04 4.49 15.81
C ILE A 63 -14.29 4.20 17.13
N ARG A 64 -13.42 5.14 17.56
CA ARG A 64 -12.63 4.98 18.78
C ARG A 64 -13.45 4.69 20.03
N LYS A 65 -14.67 5.21 20.12
CA LYS A 65 -15.57 5.00 21.27
C LYS A 65 -16.23 3.62 21.26
N GLU A 66 -16.33 3.00 20.10
CA GLU A 66 -17.15 1.82 19.87
C GLU A 66 -16.37 0.52 19.71
N ILE A 67 -15.04 0.59 19.65
CA ILE A 67 -14.18 -0.57 19.41
C ILE A 67 -13.30 -0.91 20.62
N PRO A 68 -12.98 -2.19 20.83
CA PRO A 68 -12.18 -2.62 21.98
C PRO A 68 -10.66 -2.59 21.75
N CYS A 69 -10.19 -2.33 20.52
CA CYS A 69 -8.79 -2.41 20.14
C CYS A 69 -8.14 -1.03 19.95
N GLU A 70 -6.82 -1.02 19.82
CA GLU A 70 -6.05 0.17 19.51
C GLU A 70 -6.31 0.63 18.05
N ILE A 71 -6.22 1.93 17.81
CA ILE A 71 -6.29 2.55 16.49
C ILE A 71 -4.90 3.03 16.08
N GLU A 72 -4.58 2.82 14.80
CA GLU A 72 -3.46 3.43 14.12
C GLU A 72 -3.97 4.20 12.89
N THR A 73 -3.48 5.42 12.66
CA THR A 73 -3.88 6.27 11.54
C THR A 73 -2.67 6.85 10.84
N PHE A 74 -2.76 7.05 9.54
CA PHE A 74 -1.78 7.82 8.78
C PHE A 74 -2.00 9.31 9.06
N ILE A 75 -1.01 10.00 9.61
CA ILE A 75 -1.11 11.42 9.97
C ILE A 75 -0.26 12.34 9.09
N PHE A 76 0.75 11.78 8.43
CA PHE A 76 1.67 12.52 7.57
C PHE A 76 2.23 11.63 6.47
N GLY A 77 2.42 12.16 5.28
CA GLY A 77 3.05 11.48 4.15
C GLY A 77 2.25 11.57 2.85
N ASN A 78 2.81 11.00 1.79
CA ASN A 78 2.17 10.92 0.49
C ASN A 78 0.96 9.97 0.55
N HIS A 79 -0.18 10.44 0.04
CA HIS A 79 -1.42 9.66 0.06
C HIS A 79 -1.36 8.42 -0.86
N GLY A 80 -0.61 8.50 -1.97
CA GLY A 80 -0.50 7.43 -2.97
C GLY A 80 -1.81 7.16 -3.72
N LEU A 81 -1.70 6.41 -4.81
CA LEU A 81 -2.86 6.03 -5.64
C LEU A 81 -3.51 4.72 -5.22
N MET A 82 -2.79 3.90 -4.48
CA MET A 82 -3.31 2.63 -4.03
C MET A 82 -4.32 2.85 -2.89
N VAL A 83 -5.57 2.55 -3.16
CA VAL A 83 -6.64 2.62 -2.16
C VAL A 83 -6.71 1.28 -1.43
N GLU A 84 -6.21 1.27 -0.20
CA GLU A 84 -6.31 0.14 0.72
C GLU A 84 -5.90 -1.21 0.09
N GLY A 85 -4.73 -1.23 -0.53
CA GLY A 85 -4.19 -2.43 -1.20
C GLY A 85 -4.73 -2.70 -2.61
N ARG A 86 -5.66 -1.90 -3.10
CA ARG A 86 -6.28 -2.05 -4.44
C ARG A 86 -5.69 -1.05 -5.41
N CYS A 87 -4.79 -1.53 -6.28
CA CYS A 87 -4.16 -0.70 -7.30
C CYS A 87 -4.74 -1.02 -8.69
N SER A 88 -5.64 -0.15 -9.18
CA SER A 88 -6.21 -0.29 -10.51
C SER A 88 -5.20 -0.06 -11.63
N LEU A 89 -4.16 0.74 -11.42
CA LEU A 89 -3.11 0.96 -12.41
C LEU A 89 -2.30 -0.29 -12.69
N THR A 90 -1.79 -0.94 -11.65
CA THR A 90 -1.04 -2.19 -11.82
C THR A 90 -1.93 -3.28 -12.42
N ASN A 91 -3.16 -3.40 -11.94
CA ASN A 91 -4.11 -4.36 -12.51
C ASN A 91 -4.35 -4.10 -14.00
N TYR A 92 -4.53 -2.84 -14.41
CA TYR A 92 -4.72 -2.48 -15.81
C TYR A 92 -3.49 -2.82 -16.67
N LEU A 93 -2.28 -2.57 -16.17
CA LEU A 93 -1.05 -2.82 -16.92
C LEU A 93 -0.66 -4.29 -17.02
N THR A 94 -0.77 -5.01 -15.91
CA THR A 94 -0.25 -6.38 -15.80
C THR A 94 -1.32 -7.45 -15.96
N GLY A 95 -2.60 -7.06 -15.86
CA GLY A 95 -3.72 -8.00 -15.76
C GLY A 95 -3.78 -8.78 -14.44
N GLN A 96 -2.91 -8.46 -13.48
CA GLN A 96 -2.80 -9.15 -12.19
C GLN A 96 -3.22 -8.24 -11.05
N SER A 97 -3.86 -8.82 -10.04
CA SER A 97 -4.29 -8.08 -8.85
C SER A 97 -3.17 -8.02 -7.81
N THR A 98 -2.82 -6.82 -7.36
CA THR A 98 -1.87 -6.64 -6.26
C THR A 98 -2.30 -7.33 -4.96
N ASN A 99 -3.61 -7.50 -4.76
CA ASN A 99 -4.15 -8.21 -3.60
C ASN A 99 -3.94 -9.73 -3.67
N MET A 100 -3.89 -10.29 -4.88
CA MET A 100 -3.69 -11.74 -5.07
C MET A 100 -2.23 -12.14 -4.81
N ASP A 101 -1.29 -11.33 -5.30
CA ASP A 101 0.13 -11.66 -5.28
C ASP A 101 0.89 -10.92 -4.16
N GLY A 102 0.23 -9.99 -3.48
CA GLY A 102 0.82 -9.19 -2.40
C GLY A 102 1.89 -8.20 -2.84
N VAL A 103 2.03 -7.96 -4.14
CA VAL A 103 3.05 -7.08 -4.72
C VAL A 103 2.48 -6.15 -5.78
N CYS A 104 2.91 -4.86 -5.76
CA CYS A 104 2.47 -3.88 -6.77
C CYS A 104 3.08 -4.11 -8.15
N SER A 105 4.16 -4.87 -8.23
CA SER A 105 4.89 -5.12 -9.48
C SER A 105 5.26 -6.59 -9.52
N PRO A 106 4.43 -7.44 -10.14
CA PRO A 106 4.71 -8.87 -10.27
C PRO A 106 6.06 -9.09 -10.95
N ALA A 107 6.88 -9.97 -10.41
CA ALA A 107 8.24 -10.22 -10.90
C ALA A 107 8.27 -10.70 -12.36
N SER A 108 7.20 -11.37 -12.81
CA SER A 108 7.02 -11.79 -14.21
C SER A 108 6.97 -10.63 -15.20
N ASP A 109 6.55 -9.45 -14.75
CA ASP A 109 6.37 -8.25 -15.57
C ASP A 109 7.49 -7.23 -15.40
N VAL A 110 8.48 -7.53 -14.54
CA VAL A 110 9.62 -6.64 -14.26
C VAL A 110 10.79 -6.99 -15.17
N GLU A 111 11.35 -5.98 -15.80
CA GLU A 111 12.54 -6.09 -16.64
C GLU A 111 13.54 -4.97 -16.31
N TYR A 112 14.83 -5.30 -16.28
CA TYR A 112 15.92 -4.35 -16.19
C TYR A 112 16.76 -4.41 -17.46
N ILE A 113 16.95 -3.27 -18.12
CA ILE A 113 17.79 -3.16 -19.31
C ILE A 113 19.02 -2.31 -18.94
N ARG A 114 20.20 -2.87 -19.17
CA ARG A 114 21.48 -2.17 -18.99
C ARG A 114 22.01 -1.74 -20.33
N ASP A 115 22.34 -0.48 -20.45
CA ASP A 115 22.93 0.12 -21.63
C ASP A 115 24.48 0.01 -21.61
N ALA A 116 25.11 0.21 -22.77
CA ALA A 116 26.56 0.06 -22.92
C ALA A 116 27.38 1.08 -22.09
N ASP A 117 26.79 2.21 -21.76
CA ASP A 117 27.39 3.25 -20.91
C ASP A 117 27.29 2.94 -19.40
N GLY A 118 26.65 1.81 -19.05
CA GLY A 118 26.43 1.39 -17.68
C GLY A 118 25.17 1.97 -17.02
N SER A 119 24.42 2.81 -17.74
CA SER A 119 23.08 3.22 -17.31
C SER A 119 22.11 2.04 -17.32
N MET A 120 21.01 2.17 -16.61
CA MET A 120 20.00 1.12 -16.52
C MET A 120 18.59 1.70 -16.53
N SER A 121 17.67 1.02 -17.18
CA SER A 121 16.24 1.32 -17.06
C SER A 121 15.48 0.15 -16.47
N SER A 122 14.49 0.46 -15.64
CA SER A 122 13.54 -0.53 -15.14
C SER A 122 12.21 -0.40 -15.88
N LYS A 123 11.61 -1.55 -16.17
CA LYS A 123 10.30 -1.61 -16.83
C LYS A 123 9.32 -2.45 -16.02
N LEU A 124 8.05 -2.12 -16.17
CA LEU A 124 6.93 -2.92 -15.69
C LEU A 124 5.94 -3.10 -16.85
N ALA A 125 5.65 -4.35 -17.20
CA ALA A 125 4.79 -4.70 -18.33
C ALA A 125 5.15 -3.96 -19.64
N GLY A 126 6.45 -3.83 -19.92
CA GLY A 126 6.99 -3.13 -21.09
C GLY A 126 7.08 -1.59 -20.98
N PHE A 127 6.45 -0.98 -19.98
CA PHE A 127 6.55 0.47 -19.74
C PHE A 127 7.81 0.82 -18.94
N THR A 128 8.60 1.76 -19.44
CA THR A 128 9.74 2.28 -18.67
C THR A 128 9.25 3.08 -17.48
N ILE A 129 9.62 2.63 -16.27
CA ILE A 129 9.23 3.26 -15.02
C ILE A 129 10.31 4.24 -14.57
N ASP A 130 11.58 3.79 -14.59
CA ASP A 130 12.68 4.60 -14.10
C ASP A 130 13.95 4.41 -14.95
N ARG A 131 14.86 5.39 -14.86
CA ARG A 131 16.17 5.37 -15.48
C ARG A 131 17.21 5.74 -14.44
N PHE A 132 18.27 4.94 -14.36
CA PHE A 132 19.37 5.05 -13.40
C PHE A 132 20.65 5.36 -14.14
N GLY A 133 21.44 6.27 -13.61
CA GLY A 133 22.77 6.58 -14.15
C GLY A 133 23.77 5.44 -13.94
N PRO A 134 24.96 5.52 -14.59
CA PRO A 134 26.02 4.54 -14.41
C PRO A 134 26.43 4.45 -12.93
N GLY A 135 26.39 3.24 -12.36
CA GLY A 135 26.71 2.99 -10.96
C GLY A 135 25.60 3.34 -9.94
N GLU A 136 24.50 3.89 -10.38
CA GLU A 136 23.33 4.13 -9.53
C GLU A 136 22.63 2.81 -9.22
N MET A 137 22.18 2.66 -7.97
CA MET A 137 21.48 1.46 -7.53
C MET A 137 20.03 1.50 -7.99
N ALA A 138 19.63 0.50 -8.78
CA ALA A 138 18.28 0.41 -9.30
C ALA A 138 17.28 0.09 -8.21
N GLY A 139 16.21 0.88 -8.15
CA GLY A 139 15.02 0.57 -7.36
C GLY A 139 14.11 -0.45 -8.04
N TYR A 140 13.20 -1.04 -7.27
CA TYR A 140 12.16 -1.91 -7.84
C TYR A 140 11.09 -1.06 -8.55
N PRO A 141 10.75 -1.33 -9.82
CA PRO A 141 9.86 -0.47 -10.58
C PRO A 141 8.44 -0.51 -10.02
N THR A 142 7.94 0.66 -9.67
CA THR A 142 6.58 0.82 -9.14
C THR A 142 5.88 1.90 -9.94
N ILE A 143 4.80 1.56 -10.62
CA ILE A 143 4.15 2.44 -11.58
C ILE A 143 3.76 3.82 -11.02
N CYS A 144 3.34 3.91 -9.77
CA CYS A 144 2.99 5.18 -9.14
C CYS A 144 4.20 6.03 -8.75
N LYS A 145 5.43 5.52 -8.88
CA LYS A 145 6.68 6.20 -8.55
C LYS A 145 7.52 6.59 -9.78
N GLY A 146 7.07 6.22 -10.97
CA GLY A 146 7.78 6.49 -12.21
C GLY A 146 7.80 7.97 -12.58
N ARG A 147 8.89 8.40 -13.22
CA ARG A 147 9.01 9.71 -13.84
C ARG A 147 8.62 9.60 -15.32
N TYR A 148 7.47 10.14 -15.66
CA TYR A 148 6.88 10.02 -16.99
C TYR A 148 7.03 11.28 -17.81
N THR A 149 7.03 11.12 -19.15
CA THR A 149 6.97 12.22 -20.10
C THR A 149 5.59 12.27 -20.74
N ALA A 150 5.15 13.47 -21.11
CA ALA A 150 3.96 13.69 -21.91
C ALA A 150 4.26 14.72 -23.00
N PRO A 151 3.47 14.79 -24.09
CA PRO A 151 3.73 15.74 -25.17
C PRO A 151 3.88 17.20 -24.70
N HIS A 152 3.16 17.58 -23.65
CA HIS A 152 3.19 18.92 -23.05
C HIS A 152 4.19 19.06 -21.89
N ARG A 153 4.89 17.96 -21.49
CA ARG A 153 5.91 17.91 -20.42
C ARG A 153 7.04 16.95 -20.80
N PRO A 154 7.86 17.32 -21.80
CA PRO A 154 8.94 16.47 -22.29
C PRO A 154 10.09 16.29 -21.28
N GLU A 155 10.25 17.21 -20.31
CA GLU A 155 11.25 17.15 -19.25
C GLU A 155 11.00 16.01 -18.25
N GLY A 156 9.81 15.44 -18.27
CA GLY A 156 9.38 14.39 -17.36
C GLY A 156 8.94 14.92 -16.00
N TYR A 157 7.99 14.23 -15.39
CA TYR A 157 7.41 14.57 -14.09
C TYR A 157 6.87 13.32 -13.39
N TYR A 158 6.73 13.40 -12.08
CA TYR A 158 6.11 12.35 -11.27
C TYR A 158 4.60 12.52 -11.31
N ALA A 159 3.94 11.85 -12.25
CA ALA A 159 2.52 12.06 -12.54
C ALA A 159 1.57 11.65 -11.40
N PHE A 160 2.03 10.74 -10.55
CA PHE A 160 1.22 10.12 -9.51
C PHE A 160 1.72 10.40 -8.08
N GLU A 161 2.86 11.04 -7.97
CA GLU A 161 3.41 11.44 -6.69
C GLU A 161 2.88 12.83 -6.35
N GLU A 162 1.73 12.88 -5.70
CA GLU A 162 1.17 14.14 -5.28
C GLU A 162 1.97 14.72 -4.10
N PRO A 163 2.28 16.03 -4.13
CA PRO A 163 2.94 16.69 -3.01
C PRO A 163 2.00 16.97 -1.82
N ILE A 164 0.79 16.41 -1.85
CA ILE A 164 -0.19 16.59 -0.79
C ILE A 164 0.15 15.65 0.35
N SER A 165 0.77 16.19 1.38
CA SER A 165 0.92 15.50 2.65
C SER A 165 -0.40 15.44 3.37
N LEU A 166 -0.79 14.27 3.82
CA LEU A 166 -1.81 14.15 4.83
C LEU A 166 -1.29 14.83 6.09
N ASN A 167 -1.94 15.89 6.54
CA ASN A 167 -1.59 16.58 7.77
C ASN A 167 -2.77 16.56 8.73
N LEU A 168 -2.78 15.59 9.62
CA LEU A 168 -3.76 15.43 10.69
C LEU A 168 -3.23 15.95 12.03
N SER A 169 -2.37 16.96 12.02
CA SER A 169 -1.80 17.55 13.24
C SER A 169 -2.84 18.15 14.21
N ARG A 170 -4.12 18.12 13.83
CA ARG A 170 -5.25 18.57 14.66
C ARG A 170 -6.11 17.44 15.21
N LEU A 171 -5.65 16.21 15.12
CA LEU A 171 -6.26 15.05 15.77
C LEU A 171 -6.21 15.14 17.29
#